data_095515da15d093e4e9aabdb30da6baf1
#
_entry.id   095515da15d093e4e9aabdb30da6baf1
#
_cell.length_a   1.000
_cell.length_b   1.000
_cell.length_c   1.000
_cell.angle_alpha   90.00
_cell.angle_beta   90.00
_cell.angle_gamma   90.00
#
_symmetry.space_group_name_H-M   'P 1'
#
loop_
_entity.id
_entity.type
_entity.pdbx_description
1 polymer ?
#
loop_
_entity_poly.entity_id
_entity_poly.type
_entity_poly.pdbx_seq_one_letter_code
_entity_poly.pdbx_strand_id
1 'polypeptide(L)'
;IKGKFVQDFLPTTTKVEDAIERIKTTRPRYISTYPTYLEKIASTGVKLSDYGVELVIVHSEQSDKKQRKMLAKALNVEVLDEYSSEELTRIALECPNHHYHLEEDACFIEIIDKDGNKLPDGQLGIVVGTNLLNTATPIIRYIQGDLAKITTEENCECGNNGRIIEGVKGRNMDCVITDTGERIPASCFMDIAYNWFLVYDIPVHGLKYQFVQPEVGKLD
;
A
#
# COMPACT_ATOMS: atom_id res chain seq x y z
N ILE A 1 20.58 20.72 1.97
CA ILE A 1 20.18 20.85 0.54
C ILE A 1 18.95 21.76 0.53
N LYS A 2 19.11 23.06 0.17
CA LYS A 2 17.99 23.96 -0.06
C LYS A 2 17.46 23.72 -1.48
N GLY A 3 16.83 22.57 -1.73
CA GLY A 3 16.05 22.33 -2.94
C GLY A 3 14.66 22.90 -2.74
N LYS A 4 14.21 23.79 -3.61
CA LYS A 4 12.79 24.14 -3.70
C LYS A 4 12.09 22.96 -4.34
N PHE A 5 11.43 22.12 -3.55
CA PHE A 5 10.44 21.19 -4.08
C PHE A 5 9.24 22.02 -4.52
N VAL A 6 8.91 21.97 -5.81
CA VAL A 6 7.65 22.50 -6.31
C VAL A 6 6.65 21.35 -6.24
N GLN A 7 5.70 21.45 -5.35
CA GLN A 7 4.59 20.49 -5.23
C GLN A 7 3.36 21.12 -5.87
N ASP A 8 2.70 20.35 -6.73
CA ASP A 8 1.42 20.66 -7.29
C ASP A 8 0.38 19.70 -6.76
N PHE A 9 -0.77 20.18 -6.35
CA PHE A 9 -1.81 19.37 -5.72
C PHE A 9 -3.08 19.40 -6.56
N LEU A 10 -3.60 18.21 -6.89
CA LEU A 10 -4.87 18.03 -7.57
C LEU A 10 -5.84 17.29 -6.64
N PRO A 11 -7.08 17.79 -6.45
CA PRO A 11 -8.10 17.04 -5.73
C PRO A 11 -8.40 15.70 -6.40
N THR A 12 -8.74 14.69 -5.62
CA THR A 12 -9.11 13.34 -6.14
C THR A 12 -10.38 13.33 -6.99
N THR A 13 -11.14 14.43 -6.94
CA THR A 13 -12.31 14.67 -7.78
C THR A 13 -11.96 15.24 -9.17
N THR A 14 -10.68 15.55 -9.43
CA THR A 14 -10.20 16.04 -10.73
C THR A 14 -10.48 14.98 -11.79
N LYS A 15 -11.03 15.43 -12.95
CA LYS A 15 -11.21 14.52 -14.09
C LYS A 15 -9.86 14.00 -14.58
N VAL A 16 -9.84 12.77 -15.05
CA VAL A 16 -8.59 12.10 -15.50
C VAL A 16 -7.93 12.88 -16.64
N GLU A 17 -8.73 13.40 -17.58
CA GLU A 17 -8.25 14.19 -18.72
C GLU A 17 -7.53 15.46 -18.26
N ASP A 18 -8.11 16.17 -17.29
CA ASP A 18 -7.53 17.40 -16.72
C ASP A 18 -6.23 17.10 -15.96
N ALA A 19 -6.19 15.99 -15.23
CA ALA A 19 -4.99 15.54 -14.54
C ALA A 19 -3.86 15.20 -15.52
N ILE A 20 -4.17 14.51 -16.61
CA ILE A 20 -3.20 14.19 -17.68
C ILE A 20 -2.67 15.47 -18.32
N GLU A 21 -3.53 16.43 -18.66
CA GLU A 21 -3.09 17.71 -19.21
C GLU A 21 -2.21 18.50 -18.23
N ARG A 22 -2.50 18.41 -16.93
CA ARG A 22 -1.64 18.99 -15.89
C ARG A 22 -0.28 18.32 -15.84
N ILE A 23 -0.24 16.98 -15.88
CA ILE A 23 1.02 16.22 -15.94
C ILE A 23 1.86 16.59 -17.17
N LYS A 24 1.24 16.70 -18.34
CA LYS A 24 1.92 17.12 -19.57
C LYS A 24 2.56 18.51 -19.45
N THR A 25 1.84 19.43 -18.78
CA THR A 25 2.28 20.81 -18.62
C THR A 25 3.38 20.97 -17.57
N THR A 26 3.21 20.35 -16.40
CA THR A 26 4.12 20.48 -15.26
C THR A 26 5.31 19.56 -15.34
N ARG A 27 5.20 18.44 -16.09
CA ARG A 27 6.23 17.40 -16.26
C ARG A 27 6.85 16.97 -14.91
N PRO A 28 6.05 16.49 -13.96
CA PRO A 28 6.55 16.11 -12.65
C PRO A 28 7.44 14.86 -12.79
N ARG A 29 8.51 14.78 -11.99
CA ARG A 29 9.32 13.56 -11.91
C ARG A 29 8.63 12.48 -11.07
N TYR A 30 7.85 12.89 -10.06
CA TYR A 30 7.19 12.01 -9.10
C TYR A 30 5.70 12.33 -9.02
N ILE A 31 4.89 11.29 -8.93
CA ILE A 31 3.45 11.40 -8.70
C ILE A 31 3.11 10.57 -7.48
N SER A 32 2.30 11.13 -6.58
CA SER A 32 1.72 10.42 -5.44
C SER A 32 0.19 10.42 -5.61
N THR A 33 -0.45 9.23 -5.57
CA THR A 33 -1.87 9.10 -5.87
C THR A 33 -2.47 7.80 -5.31
N TYR A 34 -3.79 7.65 -5.43
CA TYR A 34 -4.48 6.40 -5.08
C TYR A 34 -4.35 5.35 -6.20
N PRO A 35 -4.23 4.06 -5.87
CA PRO A 35 -4.23 2.98 -6.86
C PRO A 35 -5.40 3.04 -7.83
N THR A 36 -6.63 3.23 -7.33
CA THR A 36 -7.83 3.31 -8.16
C THR A 36 -7.85 4.51 -9.10
N TYR A 37 -7.24 5.64 -8.71
CA TYR A 37 -7.11 6.80 -9.59
C TYR A 37 -6.03 6.56 -10.66
N LEU A 38 -4.94 5.90 -10.29
CA LEU A 38 -3.88 5.51 -11.24
C LEU A 38 -4.39 4.52 -12.31
N GLU A 39 -5.27 3.59 -11.95
CA GLU A 39 -5.95 2.71 -12.91
C GLU A 39 -6.75 3.48 -13.95
N LYS A 40 -7.48 4.50 -13.53
CA LYS A 40 -8.22 5.38 -14.45
C LYS A 40 -7.27 6.10 -15.42
N ILE A 41 -6.12 6.58 -14.93
CA ILE A 41 -5.09 7.17 -15.81
C ILE A 41 -4.57 6.11 -16.79
N ALA A 42 -4.24 4.91 -16.30
CA ALA A 42 -3.72 3.83 -17.14
C ALA A 42 -4.71 3.39 -18.23
N SER A 43 -6.02 3.41 -17.93
CA SER A 43 -7.08 3.05 -18.89
C SER A 43 -7.16 3.99 -20.11
N THR A 44 -6.59 5.18 -20.03
CA THR A 44 -6.52 6.10 -21.17
C THR A 44 -5.44 5.73 -22.19
N GLY A 45 -4.55 4.79 -21.85
CA GLY A 45 -3.42 4.39 -22.70
C GLY A 45 -2.22 5.35 -22.66
N VAL A 46 -2.26 6.39 -21.81
CA VAL A 46 -1.15 7.35 -21.66
C VAL A 46 0.10 6.64 -21.14
N LYS A 47 1.28 7.07 -21.64
CA LYS A 47 2.57 6.68 -21.08
C LYS A 47 3.12 7.86 -20.28
N LEU A 48 3.18 7.71 -18.95
CA LEU A 48 3.63 8.79 -18.07
C LEU A 48 5.11 9.12 -18.26
N SER A 49 5.92 8.14 -18.65
CA SER A 49 7.34 8.35 -19.02
C SER A 49 7.54 9.38 -20.13
N ASP A 50 6.61 9.52 -21.08
CA ASP A 50 6.71 10.49 -22.19
C ASP A 50 6.66 11.93 -21.67
N TYR A 51 6.16 12.12 -20.47
CA TYR A 51 6.05 13.42 -19.80
C TYR A 51 7.07 13.63 -18.70
N GLY A 52 8.08 12.73 -18.59
CA GLY A 52 9.19 12.86 -17.64
C GLY A 52 8.90 12.32 -16.24
N VAL A 53 7.80 11.60 -16.05
CA VAL A 53 7.52 10.91 -14.79
C VAL A 53 8.47 9.70 -14.67
N GLU A 54 9.15 9.60 -13.55
CA GLU A 54 10.10 8.54 -13.23
C GLU A 54 9.52 7.51 -12.27
N LEU A 55 8.71 7.98 -11.31
CA LEU A 55 8.15 7.16 -10.24
C LEU A 55 6.73 7.60 -9.90
N VAL A 56 5.86 6.63 -9.67
CA VAL A 56 4.56 6.83 -9.03
C VAL A 56 4.55 6.10 -7.70
N ILE A 57 4.16 6.79 -6.63
CA ILE A 57 3.91 6.21 -5.32
C ILE A 57 2.40 6.13 -5.12
N VAL A 58 1.88 4.93 -4.90
CA VAL A 58 0.48 4.74 -4.54
C VAL A 58 0.34 4.60 -3.02
N HIS A 59 -0.79 5.03 -2.46
CA HIS A 59 -1.03 5.01 -1.01
C HIS A 59 -2.53 5.01 -0.67
N SER A 60 -2.85 4.89 0.61
CA SER A 60 -4.18 5.05 1.22
C SER A 60 -5.24 4.03 0.82
N GLU A 61 -5.04 3.29 -0.23
CA GLU A 61 -5.85 2.16 -0.66
C GLU A 61 -4.96 0.93 -0.76
N GLN A 62 -5.54 -0.24 -0.55
CA GLN A 62 -4.78 -1.48 -0.70
C GLN A 62 -4.43 -1.70 -2.19
N SER A 63 -3.18 -2.01 -2.46
CA SER A 63 -2.69 -2.44 -3.76
C SER A 63 -1.84 -3.69 -3.62
N ASP A 64 -1.96 -4.61 -4.56
CA ASP A 64 -1.09 -5.77 -4.59
C ASP A 64 0.09 -5.60 -5.58
N LYS A 65 1.11 -6.43 -5.41
CA LYS A 65 2.31 -6.38 -6.26
C LYS A 65 2.01 -6.63 -7.75
N LYS A 66 1.00 -7.45 -8.06
CA LYS A 66 0.63 -7.76 -9.46
C LYS A 66 -0.03 -6.54 -10.10
N GLN A 67 -0.96 -5.92 -9.38
CA GLN A 67 -1.63 -4.69 -9.81
C GLN A 67 -0.59 -3.59 -10.10
N ARG A 68 0.34 -3.35 -9.17
CA ARG A 68 1.39 -2.34 -9.38
C ARG A 68 2.28 -2.65 -10.59
N LYS A 69 2.67 -3.91 -10.79
CA LYS A 69 3.41 -4.33 -12.01
C LYS A 69 2.61 -4.12 -13.30
N MET A 70 1.32 -4.38 -13.29
CA MET A 70 0.46 -4.11 -14.45
C MET A 70 0.38 -2.62 -14.74
N LEU A 71 0.18 -1.79 -13.72
CA LEU A 71 0.16 -0.33 -13.82
C LEU A 71 1.51 0.22 -14.29
N ALA A 72 2.61 -0.27 -13.74
CA ALA A 72 3.96 0.11 -14.16
C ALA A 72 4.19 -0.16 -15.65
N LYS A 73 3.80 -1.33 -16.12
CA LYS A 73 3.87 -1.71 -17.55
C LYS A 73 2.94 -0.84 -18.41
N ALA A 74 1.72 -0.61 -17.96
CA ALA A 74 0.73 0.18 -18.71
C ALA A 74 1.17 1.63 -18.87
N LEU A 75 1.73 2.24 -17.82
CA LEU A 75 2.13 3.65 -17.76
C LEU A 75 3.59 3.90 -18.17
N ASN A 76 4.39 2.82 -18.31
CA ASN A 76 5.83 2.82 -18.56
C ASN A 76 6.64 3.65 -17.53
N VAL A 77 6.33 3.45 -16.24
CA VAL A 77 7.01 4.07 -15.09
C VAL A 77 7.09 3.07 -13.96
N GLU A 78 7.97 3.30 -12.99
CA GLU A 78 7.97 2.52 -11.77
C GLU A 78 6.77 2.89 -10.89
N VAL A 79 6.12 1.89 -10.27
CA VAL A 79 5.00 2.07 -9.34
C VAL A 79 5.32 1.34 -8.06
N LEU A 80 5.49 2.11 -6.98
CA LEU A 80 5.77 1.62 -5.63
C LEU A 80 4.62 2.00 -4.69
N ASP A 81 4.52 1.30 -3.57
CA ASP A 81 3.47 1.49 -2.57
C ASP A 81 4.03 2.11 -1.29
N GLU A 82 3.20 2.94 -0.64
CA GLU A 82 3.48 3.52 0.65
C GLU A 82 2.47 3.00 1.68
N TYR A 83 2.97 2.37 2.72
CA TYR A 83 2.18 2.05 3.89
C TYR A 83 2.23 3.22 4.87
N SER A 84 1.09 3.88 5.08
CA SER A 84 0.97 5.07 5.90
C SER A 84 -0.39 5.16 6.61
N SER A 85 -0.49 6.01 7.61
CA SER A 85 -1.74 6.40 8.25
C SER A 85 -1.67 7.85 8.71
N GLU A 86 -2.83 8.44 8.97
CA GLU A 86 -2.90 9.83 9.48
C GLU A 86 -2.22 9.96 10.85
N GLU A 87 -2.30 8.91 11.69
CA GLU A 87 -1.74 8.92 13.04
C GLU A 87 -0.22 8.75 13.06
N LEU A 88 0.31 7.87 12.22
CA LEU A 88 1.73 7.48 12.24
C LEU A 88 2.54 8.09 11.09
N THR A 89 1.89 8.80 10.19
CA THR A 89 2.48 9.30 8.94
C THR A 89 2.94 8.15 8.04
N ARG A 90 4.10 8.25 7.39
CA ARG A 90 4.67 7.16 6.61
C ARG A 90 5.26 6.11 7.56
N ILE A 91 4.72 4.89 7.48
CA ILE A 91 5.18 3.75 8.28
C ILE A 91 6.27 3.00 7.54
N ALA A 92 6.04 2.73 6.25
CA ALA A 92 7.01 2.05 5.39
C ALA A 92 6.85 2.46 3.93
N LEU A 93 7.95 2.38 3.19
CA LEU A 93 7.97 2.61 1.75
C LEU A 93 8.47 1.36 1.03
N GLU A 94 7.75 0.96 -0.02
CA GLU A 94 8.19 -0.12 -0.89
C GLU A 94 9.44 0.31 -1.67
N CYS A 95 10.44 -0.56 -1.74
CA CYS A 95 11.63 -0.36 -2.56
C CYS A 95 11.49 -1.05 -3.94
N PRO A 96 12.40 -0.82 -4.91
CA PRO A 96 12.35 -1.47 -6.22
C PRO A 96 12.37 -3.00 -6.19
N ASN A 97 12.87 -3.60 -5.11
CA ASN A 97 12.81 -5.05 -4.88
C ASN A 97 11.48 -5.52 -4.30
N HIS A 98 10.54 -4.58 -4.10
CA HIS A 98 9.22 -4.81 -3.52
C HIS A 98 9.24 -5.25 -2.06
N HIS A 99 10.20 -4.76 -1.27
CA HIS A 99 10.23 -4.86 0.18
C HIS A 99 9.82 -3.52 0.80
N TYR A 100 9.04 -3.56 1.88
CA TYR A 100 8.61 -2.38 2.61
C TYR A 100 9.58 -2.10 3.75
N HIS A 101 10.43 -1.09 3.59
CA HIS A 101 11.34 -0.65 4.64
C HIS A 101 10.64 0.30 5.59
N LEU A 102 10.75 0.04 6.90
CA LEU A 102 10.21 0.89 7.95
C LEU A 102 10.92 2.25 7.98
N GLU A 103 10.15 3.31 8.12
CA GLU A 103 10.63 4.68 8.31
C GLU A 103 10.89 4.93 9.82
N GLU A 104 11.95 4.31 10.36
CA GLU A 104 12.25 4.28 11.79
C GLU A 104 12.62 5.64 12.37
N ASP A 105 12.97 6.62 11.54
CA ASP A 105 13.16 8.02 11.94
C ASP A 105 11.83 8.75 12.20
N ALA A 106 10.74 8.26 11.61
CA ALA A 106 9.41 8.88 11.71
C ALA A 106 8.50 8.17 12.70
N CYS A 107 8.58 6.84 12.78
CA CYS A 107 7.73 6.06 13.67
C CYS A 107 8.47 4.81 14.20
N PHE A 108 8.12 4.42 15.42
CA PHE A 108 8.57 3.16 16.01
C PHE A 108 7.44 2.13 15.91
N ILE A 109 7.71 1.00 15.24
CA ILE A 109 6.72 -0.05 14.98
C ILE A 109 7.03 -1.31 15.78
N GLU A 110 5.99 -1.83 16.42
CA GLU A 110 5.95 -3.08 17.15
C GLU A 110 4.88 -4.00 16.54
N ILE A 111 5.11 -5.30 16.59
CA ILE A 111 4.08 -6.31 16.31
C ILE A 111 3.69 -6.96 17.62
N ILE A 112 2.39 -7.01 17.91
CA ILE A 112 1.87 -7.54 19.18
C ILE A 112 0.88 -8.69 18.97
N ASP A 113 0.71 -9.51 19.99
CA ASP A 113 -0.37 -10.48 20.08
C ASP A 113 -1.71 -9.82 20.52
N LYS A 114 -2.76 -10.65 20.65
CA LYS A 114 -4.08 -10.21 21.13
C LYS A 114 -4.10 -9.69 22.57
N ASP A 115 -3.09 -10.07 23.37
CA ASP A 115 -2.96 -9.73 24.79
C ASP A 115 -2.07 -8.48 25.00
N GLY A 116 -1.54 -7.91 23.89
CA GLY A 116 -0.72 -6.70 23.87
C GLY A 116 0.78 -6.95 24.09
N ASN A 117 1.22 -8.20 24.11
CA ASN A 117 2.63 -8.55 24.26
C ASN A 117 3.35 -8.45 22.91
N LYS A 118 4.58 -7.91 22.93
CA LYS A 118 5.41 -7.83 21.73
C LYS A 118 5.76 -9.24 21.23
N LEU A 119 5.55 -9.47 19.94
CA LEU A 119 5.94 -10.71 19.26
C LEU A 119 7.38 -10.61 18.74
N PRO A 120 8.10 -11.73 18.69
CA PRO A 120 9.37 -11.84 17.98
C PRO A 120 9.20 -11.54 16.48
N ASP A 121 10.28 -11.06 15.86
CA ASP A 121 10.31 -10.87 14.41
C ASP A 121 10.03 -12.22 13.69
N GLY A 122 9.38 -12.14 12.54
CA GLY A 122 8.89 -13.29 11.77
C GLY A 122 7.49 -13.77 12.15
N GLN A 123 6.94 -13.36 13.28
CA GLN A 123 5.58 -13.72 13.68
C GLN A 123 4.55 -12.68 13.20
N LEU A 124 3.42 -13.18 12.71
CA LEU A 124 2.30 -12.35 12.31
C LEU A 124 1.53 -11.84 13.53
N GLY A 125 1.24 -10.55 13.59
CA GLY A 125 0.49 -9.95 14.68
C GLY A 125 -0.09 -8.60 14.31
N ILE A 126 -0.59 -7.89 15.31
CA ILE A 126 -1.22 -6.58 15.17
C ILE A 126 -0.14 -5.50 15.15
N VAL A 127 -0.23 -4.59 14.18
CA VAL A 127 0.68 -3.45 14.07
C VAL A 127 0.34 -2.40 15.12
N VAL A 128 1.34 -2.03 15.90
CA VAL A 128 1.29 -0.92 16.87
C VAL A 128 2.40 0.06 16.56
N GLY A 129 2.07 1.35 16.57
CA GLY A 129 3.04 2.38 16.23
C GLY A 129 3.10 3.54 17.22
N THR A 130 4.28 4.12 17.35
CA THR A 130 4.52 5.36 18.07
C THR A 130 5.06 6.41 17.09
N ASN A 131 4.37 7.54 16.97
CA ASN A 131 4.82 8.64 16.13
C ASN A 131 5.95 9.41 16.83
N LEU A 132 7.11 9.48 16.20
CA LEU A 132 8.31 10.12 16.75
C LEU A 132 8.42 11.62 16.40
N LEU A 133 7.63 12.08 15.43
CA LEU A 133 7.71 13.45 14.89
C LEU A 133 6.69 14.40 15.51
N ASN A 134 5.50 13.89 15.86
CA ASN A 134 4.41 14.72 16.35
C ASN A 134 4.49 14.88 17.87
N THR A 135 5.05 16.00 18.30
CA THR A 135 5.18 16.34 19.73
C THR A 135 3.99 17.12 20.30
N ALA A 136 3.18 17.72 19.43
CA ALA A 136 2.03 18.52 19.84
C ALA A 136 0.84 17.61 20.28
N THR A 137 0.66 16.49 19.60
CA THR A 137 -0.30 15.45 19.96
C THR A 137 0.43 14.12 19.92
N PRO A 138 1.11 13.73 21.01
CA PRO A 138 1.89 12.50 21.05
C PRO A 138 1.00 11.28 20.86
N ILE A 139 1.33 10.47 19.87
CA ILE A 139 0.67 9.19 19.58
C ILE A 139 1.63 8.09 19.97
N ILE A 140 1.33 7.40 21.07
CA ILE A 140 2.21 6.40 21.67
C ILE A 140 1.48 5.06 21.70
N ARG A 141 2.10 4.03 21.12
CA ARG A 141 1.58 2.65 21.04
C ARG A 141 0.14 2.60 20.52
N TYR A 142 -0.11 3.31 19.43
CA TYR A 142 -1.40 3.31 18.75
C TYR A 142 -1.61 1.98 18.01
N ILE A 143 -2.73 1.33 18.27
CA ILE A 143 -3.12 0.09 17.60
C ILE A 143 -3.66 0.45 16.23
N GLN A 144 -2.85 0.21 15.19
CA GLN A 144 -3.20 0.52 13.81
C GLN A 144 -4.37 -0.35 13.30
N GLY A 145 -4.48 -1.56 13.82
CA GLY A 145 -5.52 -2.52 13.45
C GLY A 145 -5.18 -3.36 12.22
N ASP A 146 -4.02 -3.14 11.62
CA ASP A 146 -3.51 -3.95 10.52
C ASP A 146 -2.75 -5.18 11.04
N LEU A 147 -2.71 -6.23 10.23
CA LEU A 147 -1.91 -7.42 10.48
C LEU A 147 -0.65 -7.39 9.62
N ALA A 148 0.51 -7.57 10.25
CA ALA A 148 1.79 -7.64 9.57
C ALA A 148 2.81 -8.44 10.41
N LYS A 149 3.99 -8.66 9.84
CA LYS A 149 5.16 -9.17 10.55
C LYS A 149 6.39 -8.35 10.15
N ILE A 150 7.35 -8.24 11.05
CA ILE A 150 8.68 -7.73 10.70
C ILE A 150 9.53 -8.94 10.30
N THR A 151 10.21 -8.87 9.15
CA THR A 151 11.03 -9.98 8.69
C THR A 151 12.31 -10.13 9.51
N THR A 152 12.81 -11.35 9.58
CA THR A 152 14.14 -11.64 10.12
C THR A 152 15.27 -11.45 9.09
N GLU A 153 14.95 -11.17 7.84
CA GLU A 153 15.94 -10.88 6.80
C GLU A 153 16.56 -9.51 7.03
N GLU A 154 17.88 -9.49 7.20
CA GLU A 154 18.63 -8.28 7.57
C GLU A 154 19.08 -7.44 6.37
N ASN A 155 19.08 -7.98 5.13
CA ASN A 155 19.66 -7.32 3.97
C ASN A 155 18.72 -7.28 2.78
N CYS A 156 18.46 -6.08 2.28
CA CYS A 156 17.82 -5.88 0.98
C CYS A 156 18.84 -5.36 -0.03
N GLU A 157 18.88 -5.95 -1.23
CA GLU A 157 19.78 -5.53 -2.32
C GLU A 157 19.53 -4.08 -2.79
N CYS A 158 18.45 -3.43 -2.34
CA CYS A 158 18.19 -2.02 -2.67
C CYS A 158 19.13 -1.04 -1.96
N GLY A 159 19.93 -1.52 -1.00
CA GLY A 159 20.86 -0.71 -0.21
C GLY A 159 20.27 -0.02 1.02
N ASN A 160 18.96 -0.18 1.27
CA ASN A 160 18.34 0.27 2.51
C ASN A 160 18.47 -0.82 3.58
N ASN A 161 19.06 -0.47 4.72
CA ASN A 161 19.31 -1.39 5.85
C ASN A 161 18.22 -1.30 6.94
N GLY A 162 17.15 -0.51 6.73
CA GLY A 162 16.00 -0.44 7.63
C GLY A 162 15.28 -1.78 7.72
N ARG A 163 14.65 -2.05 8.87
CA ARG A 163 13.85 -3.27 9.05
C ARG A 163 12.74 -3.33 8.00
N ILE A 164 12.42 -4.53 7.58
CA ILE A 164 11.40 -4.79 6.57
C ILE A 164 10.12 -5.26 7.26
N ILE A 165 9.00 -4.62 6.92
CA ILE A 165 7.68 -5.10 7.30
C ILE A 165 7.05 -5.84 6.12
N GLU A 166 6.50 -7.01 6.38
CA GLU A 166 5.87 -7.86 5.39
C GLU A 166 4.39 -8.08 5.68
N GLY A 167 3.67 -8.23 4.59
CA GLY A 167 2.31 -8.71 4.65
C GLY A 167 1.38 -7.78 5.43
N VAL A 168 1.40 -6.48 5.12
CA VAL A 168 0.28 -5.61 5.50
C VAL A 168 -0.96 -6.19 4.80
N LYS A 169 -1.64 -7.11 5.50
CA LYS A 169 -2.70 -7.96 4.95
C LYS A 169 -4.09 -7.42 5.19
N GLY A 170 -4.22 -6.10 5.34
CA GLY A 170 -5.48 -5.46 5.64
C GLY A 170 -5.80 -5.48 7.15
N ARG A 171 -6.95 -4.94 7.49
CA ARG A 171 -7.34 -4.76 8.88
C ARG A 171 -7.73 -6.08 9.51
N ASN A 172 -7.38 -6.25 10.77
CA ASN A 172 -7.77 -7.40 11.60
C ASN A 172 -9.31 -7.60 11.65
N MET A 173 -10.08 -6.53 11.45
CA MET A 173 -11.56 -6.56 11.42
C MET A 173 -12.13 -7.11 10.11
N ASP A 174 -11.37 -7.10 9.03
CA ASP A 174 -11.81 -7.53 7.69
C ASP A 174 -11.38 -8.99 7.39
N CYS A 175 -11.04 -9.76 8.41
CA CYS A 175 -10.67 -11.15 8.25
C CYS A 175 -11.89 -12.06 8.12
N VAL A 176 -11.81 -13.04 7.23
CA VAL A 176 -12.71 -14.20 7.23
C VAL A 176 -12.29 -15.15 8.35
N ILE A 177 -13.26 -15.67 9.09
CA ILE A 177 -13.02 -16.60 10.20
C ILE A 177 -13.39 -18.02 9.75
N THR A 178 -12.45 -18.95 9.79
CA THR A 178 -12.68 -20.35 9.49
C THR A 178 -13.52 -21.03 10.60
N ASP A 179 -14.05 -22.20 10.34
CA ASP A 179 -14.74 -23.03 11.32
C ASP A 179 -13.82 -23.45 12.50
N THR A 180 -12.51 -23.47 12.26
CA THR A 180 -11.47 -23.71 13.30
C THR A 180 -11.12 -22.44 14.09
N GLY A 181 -11.69 -21.30 13.74
CA GLY A 181 -11.41 -20.00 14.37
C GLY A 181 -10.14 -19.29 13.84
N GLU A 182 -9.54 -19.82 12.78
CA GLU A 182 -8.40 -19.18 12.13
C GLU A 182 -8.86 -17.92 11.37
N ARG A 183 -8.04 -16.87 11.36
CA ARG A 183 -8.32 -15.62 10.66
C ARG A 183 -7.57 -15.56 9.35
N ILE A 184 -8.32 -15.48 8.26
CA ILE A 184 -7.77 -15.31 6.91
C ILE A 184 -7.94 -13.85 6.51
N PRO A 185 -6.85 -13.10 6.29
CA PRO A 185 -6.92 -11.70 5.89
C PRO A 185 -7.63 -11.50 4.56
N ALA A 186 -8.37 -10.38 4.43
CA ALA A 186 -9.11 -10.03 3.21
C ALA A 186 -8.21 -9.99 1.96
N SER A 187 -6.94 -9.61 2.11
CA SER A 187 -5.97 -9.59 1.00
C SER A 187 -5.76 -10.94 0.33
N CYS A 188 -5.94 -12.05 1.05
CA CYS A 188 -5.84 -13.38 0.44
C CYS A 188 -6.93 -13.63 -0.62
N PHE A 189 -8.09 -12.98 -0.46
CA PHE A 189 -9.21 -13.10 -1.42
C PHE A 189 -9.03 -12.17 -2.62
N MET A 190 -8.33 -11.06 -2.48
CA MET A 190 -8.01 -10.17 -3.60
C MET A 190 -7.16 -10.89 -4.66
N ASP A 191 -6.18 -11.68 -4.24
CA ASP A 191 -5.36 -12.51 -5.15
C ASP A 191 -6.19 -13.51 -5.94
N ILE A 192 -7.22 -14.08 -5.33
CA ILE A 192 -8.13 -15.03 -5.99
C ILE A 192 -8.93 -14.30 -7.08
N ALA A 193 -9.54 -13.17 -6.75
CA ALA A 193 -10.30 -12.37 -7.70
C ALA A 193 -9.42 -11.90 -8.88
N TYR A 194 -8.21 -11.44 -8.60
CA TYR A 194 -7.27 -10.99 -9.62
C TYR A 194 -6.84 -12.10 -10.56
N ASN A 195 -6.56 -13.31 -10.03
CA ASN A 195 -6.24 -14.46 -10.87
C ASN A 195 -7.42 -14.88 -11.75
N TRP A 196 -8.63 -14.79 -11.24
CA TRP A 196 -9.86 -15.05 -12.01
C TRP A 196 -10.00 -14.09 -13.20
N PHE A 197 -9.81 -12.81 -12.98
CA PHE A 197 -9.87 -11.80 -14.03
C PHE A 197 -8.82 -12.05 -15.12
N LEU A 198 -7.60 -12.45 -14.75
CA LEU A 198 -6.55 -12.79 -15.69
C LEU A 198 -6.85 -14.05 -16.51
N VAL A 199 -7.38 -15.10 -15.87
CA VAL A 199 -7.67 -16.39 -16.54
C VAL A 199 -8.82 -16.25 -17.54
N TYR A 200 -9.81 -15.43 -17.23
CA TYR A 200 -11.01 -15.26 -18.06
C TYR A 200 -10.99 -13.99 -18.92
N ASP A 201 -9.86 -13.28 -18.97
CA ASP A 201 -9.69 -12.02 -19.73
C ASP A 201 -10.77 -10.99 -19.41
N ILE A 202 -11.20 -10.93 -18.16
CA ILE A 202 -12.21 -10.00 -17.70
C ILE A 202 -11.53 -8.65 -17.45
N PRO A 203 -12.01 -7.54 -18.04
CA PRO A 203 -11.47 -6.22 -17.78
C PRO A 203 -11.60 -5.88 -16.29
N VAL A 204 -10.50 -5.67 -15.60
CA VAL A 204 -10.48 -5.37 -14.15
C VAL A 204 -11.07 -3.98 -13.87
N HIS A 205 -11.06 -3.09 -14.86
CA HIS A 205 -11.53 -1.72 -14.73
C HIS A 205 -13.06 -1.66 -14.51
N GLY A 206 -13.45 -1.11 -13.37
CA GLY A 206 -14.86 -0.87 -13.04
C GLY A 206 -15.60 -2.05 -12.43
N LEU A 207 -14.98 -3.20 -12.24
CA LEU A 207 -15.57 -4.31 -11.50
C LEU A 207 -15.56 -4.00 -10.01
N LYS A 208 -16.71 -4.19 -9.38
CA LYS A 208 -16.87 -4.18 -7.94
C LYS A 208 -17.25 -5.59 -7.50
N TYR A 209 -16.51 -6.15 -6.58
CA TYR A 209 -16.82 -7.42 -5.95
C TYR A 209 -16.76 -7.28 -4.44
N GLN A 210 -17.45 -8.15 -3.74
CA GLN A 210 -17.47 -8.17 -2.29
C GLN A 210 -17.50 -9.64 -1.85
N PHE A 211 -16.66 -10.00 -0.90
CA PHE A 211 -16.74 -11.26 -0.19
C PHE A 211 -17.56 -11.03 1.07
N VAL A 212 -18.58 -11.83 1.28
CA VAL A 212 -19.46 -11.74 2.45
C VAL A 212 -19.35 -13.02 3.24
N GLN A 213 -19.08 -12.92 4.52
CA GLN A 213 -19.14 -14.02 5.46
C GLN A 213 -20.46 -13.97 6.25
N PRO A 214 -21.53 -14.63 5.81
CA PRO A 214 -22.82 -14.61 6.53
C PRO A 214 -22.76 -15.41 7.84
N GLU A 215 -21.93 -16.43 7.90
CA GLU A 215 -21.71 -17.30 9.06
C GLU A 215 -20.23 -17.72 9.11
N VAL A 216 -19.72 -18.01 10.31
CA VAL A 216 -18.36 -18.56 10.48
C VAL A 216 -18.22 -19.85 9.66
N GLY A 217 -17.14 -19.94 8.90
CA GLY A 217 -16.86 -21.08 8.01
C GLY A 217 -17.58 -21.06 6.66
N LYS A 218 -18.43 -20.05 6.36
CA LYS A 218 -19.06 -19.87 5.04
C LYS A 218 -18.63 -18.55 4.43
N LEU A 219 -18.32 -18.57 3.15
CA LEU A 219 -17.96 -17.39 2.35
C LEU A 219 -18.79 -17.40 1.07
N ASP A 220 -19.44 -16.28 0.77
CA ASP A 220 -20.22 -16.01 -0.45
C ASP A 220 -19.51 -14.98 -1.34
#